data_b22398a61d738826af25a005d139a8e7
#
_entry.id   b22398a61d738826af25a005d139a8e7
#
_cell.length_a   1.000
_cell.length_b   1.000
_cell.length_c   1.000
_cell.angle_alpha   90.00
_cell.angle_beta   90.00
_cell.angle_gamma   90.00
#
_symmetry.space_group_name_H-M   'P 1'
#
loop_
_entity.id
_entity.type
_entity.pdbx_description
1 polymer ?
#
loop_
_entity_poly.entity_id
_entity_poly.type
_entity_poly.pdbx_seq_one_letter_code
_entity_poly.pdbx_strand_id
1 'polypeptide(L)'
;MCLGALTNGGSTMHKTYRQSVGKVCSGSITLPFQIVLRLSVFAAALMTMAVAQALPLDSVTSSECVRGDCENGKGTLELRTDFGKGIYRGEFLNGVFHGKGRLEIPVSFLEKSIYVGDWDEGIRSGRGTYWNGDGKLYIGQWSGDKRNGHGSYFFGLPRWEENEHSEYWLSQNTENYTGNFVNDHYQGEGTYRWPNGQRYEGKFFASKKHGPGT
;
A
#
# COMPACT_ATOMS: atom_id res chain seq x y z
N MET A 1 11.49 -30.99 -21.08
CA MET A 1 10.68 -31.96 -21.84
C MET A 1 9.65 -32.53 -20.87
N CYS A 2 8.41 -32.17 -21.01
CA CYS A 2 7.31 -32.83 -20.32
C CYS A 2 6.39 -33.37 -21.41
N LEU A 3 6.36 -34.67 -21.53
CA LEU A 3 5.43 -35.36 -22.43
C LEU A 3 4.07 -35.44 -21.79
N GLY A 4 3.03 -35.13 -22.59
CA GLY A 4 1.66 -35.30 -22.21
C GLY A 4 1.19 -36.73 -22.33
N ALA A 5 0.25 -37.10 -21.49
CA ALA A 5 -0.63 -38.25 -21.69
C ALA A 5 -2.09 -37.77 -21.64
N LEU A 6 -2.80 -37.91 -22.74
CA LEU A 6 -4.25 -37.78 -22.86
C LEU A 6 -4.90 -39.08 -22.41
N THR A 7 -5.85 -39.03 -21.49
CA THR A 7 -6.91 -40.02 -21.36
C THR A 7 -8.24 -39.34 -21.14
N ASN A 8 -9.17 -39.61 -22.02
CA ASN A 8 -10.60 -39.26 -21.98
C ASN A 8 -11.34 -40.02 -20.87
N GLY A 9 -12.30 -39.35 -20.22
CA GLY A 9 -13.33 -40.06 -19.44
C GLY A 9 -14.17 -39.17 -18.54
N GLY A 10 -15.32 -38.70 -19.01
CA GLY A 10 -16.64 -38.68 -18.36
C GLY A 10 -16.87 -37.82 -17.12
N SER A 11 -17.57 -36.69 -17.33
CA SER A 11 -18.73 -36.19 -16.55
C SER A 11 -18.64 -36.14 -15.02
N THR A 12 -18.54 -34.96 -14.45
CA THR A 12 -19.53 -34.28 -13.58
C THR A 12 -18.96 -32.92 -13.12
N MET A 13 -19.79 -31.89 -13.26
CA MET A 13 -19.44 -30.51 -12.90
C MET A 13 -19.25 -30.36 -11.40
N HIS A 14 -18.02 -30.05 -11.00
CA HIS A 14 -17.71 -29.22 -9.85
C HIS A 14 -16.69 -28.18 -10.32
N LYS A 15 -17.15 -26.94 -10.54
CA LYS A 15 -16.29 -25.81 -10.83
C LYS A 15 -15.49 -25.45 -9.56
N THR A 16 -14.34 -26.04 -9.41
CA THR A 16 -13.32 -25.56 -8.48
C THR A 16 -12.58 -24.43 -9.19
N TYR A 17 -12.89 -23.21 -8.82
CA TYR A 17 -12.24 -22.00 -9.32
C TYR A 17 -10.82 -21.94 -8.77
N ARG A 18 -9.86 -22.24 -9.63
CA ARG A 18 -8.44 -22.05 -9.33
C ARG A 18 -8.04 -20.64 -9.74
N GLN A 19 -7.92 -19.72 -8.78
CA GLN A 19 -7.22 -18.47 -9.00
C GLN A 19 -5.76 -18.77 -9.33
N SER A 20 -5.30 -18.33 -10.48
CA SER A 20 -3.89 -18.31 -10.83
C SER A 20 -3.23 -17.07 -10.21
N VAL A 21 -2.99 -17.13 -8.92
CA VAL A 21 -1.86 -16.38 -8.35
C VAL A 21 -0.62 -17.04 -8.97
N GLY A 22 0.23 -16.26 -9.63
CA GLY A 22 1.32 -16.74 -10.44
C GLY A 22 2.08 -17.90 -9.79
N LYS A 23 2.17 -19.02 -10.49
CA LYS A 23 2.99 -20.17 -10.09
C LYS A 23 4.44 -19.72 -9.93
N VAL A 24 4.87 -19.58 -8.70
CA VAL A 24 6.29 -19.65 -8.38
C VAL A 24 6.67 -21.11 -8.52
N CYS A 25 7.25 -21.47 -9.67
CA CYS A 25 7.92 -22.75 -9.82
C CYS A 25 9.14 -22.73 -8.90
N SER A 26 9.09 -23.48 -7.81
CA SER A 26 10.28 -23.79 -7.00
C SER A 26 11.18 -24.73 -7.81
N GLY A 27 12.00 -24.15 -8.68
CA GLY A 27 13.11 -24.83 -9.28
C GLY A 27 14.32 -24.58 -8.39
N SER A 28 14.73 -25.58 -7.61
CA SER A 28 16.01 -25.58 -6.94
C SER A 28 17.12 -25.59 -8.01
N ILE A 29 17.64 -24.41 -8.33
CA ILE A 29 18.85 -24.29 -9.14
C ILE A 29 20.02 -24.37 -8.15
N THR A 30 20.60 -25.54 -8.05
CA THR A 30 21.93 -25.73 -7.43
C THR A 30 22.97 -25.09 -8.34
N LEU A 31 23.33 -23.83 -8.08
CA LEU A 31 24.48 -23.19 -8.69
C LEU A 31 25.78 -23.73 -8.02
N PRO A 32 26.80 -24.08 -8.80
CA PRO A 32 28.03 -24.54 -8.23
C PRO A 32 28.75 -23.43 -7.44
N PHE A 33 29.29 -23.82 -6.29
CA PHE A 33 29.89 -23.01 -5.22
C PHE A 33 31.16 -22.20 -5.59
N GLN A 34 31.40 -21.94 -6.85
CA GLN A 34 32.68 -21.31 -7.30
C GLN A 34 32.54 -19.91 -7.92
N ILE A 35 31.37 -19.26 -7.91
CA ILE A 35 31.19 -17.91 -8.50
C ILE A 35 30.85 -16.81 -7.45
N VAL A 36 30.98 -17.09 -6.16
CA VAL A 36 30.63 -16.12 -5.11
C VAL A 36 31.83 -15.31 -4.58
N LEU A 37 33.03 -15.39 -5.19
CA LEU A 37 34.21 -14.73 -4.61
C LEU A 37 34.88 -13.68 -5.52
N ARG A 38 34.14 -12.87 -6.30
CA ARG A 38 34.76 -11.69 -6.95
C ARG A 38 33.76 -10.55 -7.27
N LEU A 39 32.86 -10.18 -6.36
CA LEU A 39 32.10 -8.92 -6.47
C LEU A 39 31.76 -8.35 -5.09
N SER A 40 32.72 -8.32 -4.22
CA SER A 40 32.62 -7.57 -2.98
C SER A 40 33.78 -6.57 -2.98
N VAL A 41 33.50 -5.35 -3.25
CA VAL A 41 34.08 -4.08 -2.82
C VAL A 41 33.77 -3.02 -3.89
N PHE A 42 32.54 -2.50 -3.93
CA PHE A 42 32.21 -1.16 -4.42
C PHE A 42 30.68 -1.04 -4.51
N ALA A 43 30.01 -0.90 -3.39
CA ALA A 43 28.67 -0.33 -3.30
C ALA A 43 28.22 -0.15 -1.83
N ALA A 44 29.12 0.30 -0.96
CA ALA A 44 28.74 0.89 0.31
C ALA A 44 28.57 2.40 0.10
N ALA A 45 27.66 2.82 -0.75
CA ALA A 45 27.29 4.20 -0.92
C ALA A 45 25.78 4.29 -0.83
N LEU A 46 25.32 4.66 0.40
CA LEU A 46 24.13 5.50 0.65
C LEU A 46 22.89 5.22 -0.24
N MET A 47 22.27 4.09 -0.05
CA MET A 47 20.84 3.96 -0.27
C MET A 47 20.13 4.07 1.08
N THR A 48 19.95 5.29 1.59
CA THR A 48 18.78 5.59 2.38
C THR A 48 17.60 5.55 1.41
N MET A 49 17.20 4.35 1.06
CA MET A 49 15.93 4.14 0.38
C MET A 49 14.87 4.68 1.33
N ALA A 50 14.24 5.79 0.92
CA ALA A 50 12.90 6.07 1.38
C ALA A 50 12.12 4.80 1.04
N VAL A 51 11.86 3.98 2.05
CA VAL A 51 11.00 2.80 1.91
C VAL A 51 9.66 3.39 1.50
N ALA A 52 9.38 3.34 0.20
CA ALA A 52 8.02 3.55 -0.27
C ALA A 52 7.19 2.58 0.57
N GLN A 53 6.28 3.12 1.37
CA GLN A 53 5.39 2.28 2.19
C GLN A 53 4.37 1.66 1.24
N ALA A 54 4.83 0.72 0.43
CA ALA A 54 3.95 -0.18 -0.27
C ALA A 54 3.04 -0.84 0.78
N LEU A 55 1.78 -1.04 0.45
CA LEU A 55 0.92 -1.84 1.31
C LEU A 55 1.60 -3.20 1.51
N PRO A 56 1.58 -3.77 2.73
CA PRO A 56 2.26 -5.03 3.03
C PRO A 56 1.54 -6.23 2.39
N LEU A 57 1.18 -6.12 1.11
CA LEU A 57 0.55 -7.21 0.34
C LEU A 57 1.51 -8.37 0.09
N ASP A 58 2.81 -8.12 0.16
CA ASP A 58 3.84 -9.16 0.05
C ASP A 58 3.76 -10.21 1.19
N SER A 59 3.12 -9.86 2.32
CA SER A 59 2.87 -10.78 3.43
C SER A 59 1.60 -11.63 3.25
N VAL A 60 0.82 -11.42 2.16
CA VAL A 60 -0.41 -12.18 1.93
C VAL A 60 -0.09 -13.59 1.47
N THR A 61 -0.46 -14.58 2.26
CA THR A 61 -0.22 -16.00 2.01
C THR A 61 -1.37 -16.69 1.27
N SER A 62 -2.59 -16.19 1.46
CA SER A 62 -3.78 -16.68 0.75
C SER A 62 -4.92 -15.66 0.82
N SER A 63 -5.91 -15.81 -0.05
CA SER A 63 -7.12 -14.98 -0.04
C SER A 63 -8.37 -15.81 -0.33
N GLU A 64 -9.51 -15.37 0.22
CA GLU A 64 -10.81 -16.02 0.04
C GLU A 64 -11.91 -14.95 -0.10
N CYS A 65 -12.74 -15.07 -1.15
CA CYS A 65 -13.94 -14.25 -1.29
C CYS A 65 -15.02 -14.76 -0.33
N VAL A 66 -15.33 -13.98 0.70
CA VAL A 66 -16.28 -14.38 1.76
C VAL A 66 -17.68 -13.81 1.53
N ARG A 67 -17.81 -12.78 0.68
CA ARG A 67 -19.10 -12.17 0.39
C ARG A 67 -19.08 -11.39 -0.92
N GLY A 68 -20.19 -11.44 -1.67
CA GLY A 68 -20.41 -10.64 -2.88
C GLY A 68 -19.68 -11.19 -4.08
N ASP A 69 -19.34 -10.31 -5.00
CA ASP A 69 -18.63 -10.62 -6.26
C ASP A 69 -17.21 -10.03 -6.19
N CYS A 70 -16.24 -10.89 -5.93
CA CYS A 70 -14.82 -10.52 -5.90
C CYS A 70 -14.16 -10.68 -7.29
N GLU A 71 -14.92 -10.81 -8.34
CA GLU A 71 -14.44 -10.91 -9.72
C GLU A 71 -14.73 -9.61 -10.49
N ASN A 72 -16.02 -9.26 -10.65
CA ASN A 72 -16.45 -8.12 -11.45
C ASN A 72 -17.59 -7.35 -10.78
N GLY A 73 -17.48 -7.04 -9.49
CA GLY A 73 -18.54 -6.41 -8.73
C GLY A 73 -18.08 -5.88 -7.39
N LYS A 74 -19.00 -5.86 -6.42
CA LYS A 74 -18.71 -5.48 -5.03
C LYS A 74 -18.62 -6.71 -4.16
N GLY A 75 -17.52 -6.83 -3.43
CA GLY A 75 -17.26 -7.98 -2.60
C GLY A 75 -16.47 -7.68 -1.33
N THR A 76 -16.32 -8.74 -0.53
CA THR A 76 -15.43 -8.78 0.62
C THR A 76 -14.46 -9.94 0.45
N LEU A 77 -13.19 -9.60 0.38
CA LEU A 77 -12.08 -10.55 0.31
C LEU A 77 -11.37 -10.60 1.65
N GLU A 78 -11.25 -11.80 2.21
CA GLU A 78 -10.41 -12.07 3.37
C GLU A 78 -8.99 -12.39 2.88
N LEU A 79 -7.99 -11.75 3.49
CA LEU A 79 -6.58 -11.94 3.20
C LEU A 79 -5.93 -12.57 4.43
N ARG A 80 -5.11 -13.60 4.24
CA ARG A 80 -4.31 -14.17 5.33
C ARG A 80 -2.89 -13.66 5.22
N THR A 81 -2.38 -13.13 6.32
CA THR A 81 -1.02 -12.64 6.45
C THR A 81 -0.31 -13.32 7.61
N ASP A 82 0.99 -13.14 7.72
CA ASP A 82 1.78 -13.64 8.86
C ASP A 82 1.35 -13.04 10.21
N PHE A 83 0.71 -11.87 10.20
CA PHE A 83 0.25 -11.17 11.40
C PHE A 83 -1.24 -11.34 11.69
N GLY A 84 -1.98 -12.09 10.83
CA GLY A 84 -3.40 -12.31 11.00
C GLY A 84 -4.25 -12.05 9.76
N LYS A 85 -5.54 -11.75 9.98
CA LYS A 85 -6.49 -11.53 8.91
C LYS A 85 -6.52 -10.08 8.46
N GLY A 86 -6.30 -9.85 7.16
CA GLY A 86 -6.66 -8.62 6.48
C GLY A 86 -8.02 -8.74 5.80
N ILE A 87 -8.65 -7.62 5.48
CA ILE A 87 -9.95 -7.57 4.82
C ILE A 87 -9.95 -6.44 3.79
N TYR A 88 -10.30 -6.78 2.56
CA TYR A 88 -10.69 -5.80 1.56
C TYR A 88 -12.21 -5.82 1.39
N ARG A 89 -12.84 -4.64 1.36
CA ARG A 89 -14.24 -4.42 1.02
C ARG A 89 -14.34 -3.34 -0.04
N GLY A 90 -14.81 -3.69 -1.22
CA GLY A 90 -14.83 -2.72 -2.32
C GLY A 90 -15.24 -3.33 -3.65
N GLU A 91 -14.89 -2.61 -4.68
CA GLU A 91 -15.15 -2.99 -6.06
C GLU A 91 -13.99 -3.83 -6.60
N PHE A 92 -14.34 -4.75 -7.51
CA PHE A 92 -13.40 -5.62 -8.19
C PHE A 92 -13.62 -5.56 -9.70
N LEU A 93 -12.55 -5.67 -10.44
CA LEU A 93 -12.56 -5.87 -11.90
C LEU A 93 -11.51 -6.93 -12.23
N ASN A 94 -11.95 -8.02 -12.90
CA ASN A 94 -11.10 -9.17 -13.24
C ASN A 94 -10.35 -9.75 -12.02
N GLY A 95 -11.01 -9.78 -10.84
CA GLY A 95 -10.46 -10.34 -9.61
C GLY A 95 -9.43 -9.45 -8.89
N VAL A 96 -9.19 -8.22 -9.35
CA VAL A 96 -8.30 -7.26 -8.69
C VAL A 96 -9.09 -6.10 -8.09
N PHE A 97 -8.52 -5.43 -7.08
CA PHE A 97 -9.14 -4.25 -6.45
C PHE A 97 -9.31 -3.14 -7.50
N HIS A 98 -10.49 -2.58 -7.56
CA HIS A 98 -10.84 -1.53 -8.51
C HIS A 98 -11.86 -0.57 -7.90
N GLY A 99 -12.05 0.64 -8.52
CA GLY A 99 -13.04 1.60 -8.06
C GLY A 99 -12.84 2.02 -6.59
N LYS A 100 -13.90 2.06 -5.81
CA LYS A 100 -13.85 2.43 -4.39
C LYS A 100 -13.68 1.22 -3.51
N GLY A 101 -12.73 1.28 -2.56
CA GLY A 101 -12.49 0.18 -1.64
C GLY A 101 -11.81 0.57 -0.34
N ARG A 102 -12.01 -0.28 0.66
CA ARG A 102 -11.37 -0.22 1.97
C ARG A 102 -10.55 -1.49 2.19
N LEU A 103 -9.27 -1.33 2.40
CA LEU A 103 -8.35 -2.39 2.78
C LEU A 103 -7.89 -2.17 4.22
N GLU A 104 -8.03 -3.21 5.05
CA GLU A 104 -7.44 -3.30 6.37
C GLU A 104 -6.46 -4.47 6.37
N ILE A 105 -5.20 -4.24 6.73
CA ILE A 105 -4.18 -5.28 6.78
C ILE A 105 -3.39 -5.17 8.09
N PRO A 106 -3.21 -6.28 8.84
CA PRO A 106 -2.31 -6.29 9.98
C PRO A 106 -0.87 -6.01 9.54
N VAL A 107 -0.19 -5.09 10.22
CA VAL A 107 1.24 -4.80 10.03
C VAL A 107 2.09 -5.31 11.18
N SER A 108 1.44 -5.64 12.29
CA SER A 108 1.98 -6.34 13.44
C SER A 108 0.85 -7.09 14.17
N PHE A 109 1.14 -7.79 15.26
CA PHE A 109 0.11 -8.44 16.08
C PHE A 109 -0.85 -7.47 16.78
N LEU A 110 -0.48 -6.20 16.91
CA LEU A 110 -1.26 -5.17 17.59
C LEU A 110 -1.76 -4.04 16.67
N GLU A 111 -1.17 -3.90 15.50
CA GLU A 111 -1.40 -2.76 14.63
C GLU A 111 -1.85 -3.20 13.24
N LYS A 112 -2.69 -2.36 12.64
CA LYS A 112 -3.16 -2.54 11.27
C LYS A 112 -2.99 -1.26 10.48
N SER A 113 -2.63 -1.39 9.22
CA SER A 113 -2.77 -0.31 8.25
C SER A 113 -4.15 -0.35 7.62
N ILE A 114 -4.66 0.82 7.25
CA ILE A 114 -5.98 0.98 6.62
C ILE A 114 -5.83 1.92 5.43
N TYR A 115 -6.32 1.50 4.28
CA TYR A 115 -6.51 2.39 3.14
C TYR A 115 -7.99 2.44 2.77
N VAL A 116 -8.51 3.65 2.56
CA VAL A 116 -9.87 3.90 2.06
C VAL A 116 -9.76 4.86 0.88
N GLY A 117 -10.13 4.45 -0.30
CA GLY A 117 -9.98 5.32 -1.47
C GLY A 117 -10.20 4.62 -2.80
N ASP A 118 -9.64 5.25 -3.82
CA ASP A 118 -9.70 4.77 -5.20
C ASP A 118 -8.62 3.73 -5.47
N TRP A 119 -9.00 2.73 -6.25
CA TRP A 119 -8.14 1.64 -6.72
C TRP A 119 -8.21 1.53 -8.24
N ASP A 120 -7.10 1.25 -8.85
CA ASP A 120 -7.00 0.97 -10.28
C ASP A 120 -6.03 -0.19 -10.50
N GLU A 121 -6.55 -1.31 -11.06
CA GLU A 121 -5.77 -2.54 -11.29
C GLU A 121 -4.99 -3.04 -10.06
N GLY A 122 -5.60 -2.98 -8.86
CA GLY A 122 -4.97 -3.41 -7.60
C GLY A 122 -4.05 -2.37 -6.96
N ILE A 123 -3.93 -1.18 -7.55
CA ILE A 123 -3.00 -0.11 -7.17
C ILE A 123 -3.79 1.07 -6.60
N ARG A 124 -3.31 1.68 -5.52
CA ARG A 124 -3.91 2.93 -4.99
C ARG A 124 -3.78 4.04 -6.01
N SER A 125 -4.88 4.68 -6.32
CA SER A 125 -4.95 5.76 -7.28
C SER A 125 -5.95 6.83 -6.84
N GLY A 126 -6.12 7.92 -7.62
CA GLY A 126 -7.12 8.95 -7.35
C GLY A 126 -7.01 9.56 -5.95
N ARG A 127 -8.11 9.58 -5.18
CA ARG A 127 -8.14 10.10 -3.81
C ARG A 127 -8.27 8.98 -2.79
N GLY A 128 -7.51 9.11 -1.69
CA GLY A 128 -7.60 8.13 -0.62
C GLY A 128 -7.00 8.59 0.70
N THR A 129 -7.41 7.91 1.74
CA THR A 129 -6.92 8.07 3.11
C THR A 129 -6.13 6.82 3.50
N TYR A 130 -4.94 7.00 4.02
CA TYR A 130 -4.07 5.93 4.46
C TYR A 130 -3.61 6.14 5.89
N TRP A 131 -4.00 5.23 6.77
CA TRP A 131 -3.49 5.07 8.12
C TRP A 131 -2.46 3.94 8.12
N ASN A 132 -1.26 4.21 8.63
CA ASN A 132 -0.17 3.22 8.58
C ASN A 132 -0.05 2.33 9.83
N GLY A 133 -0.89 2.55 10.86
CA GLY A 133 -0.87 1.80 12.11
C GLY A 133 0.00 2.41 13.20
N ASP A 134 1.01 3.22 12.87
CA ASP A 134 2.00 3.77 13.81
C ASP A 134 1.82 5.28 14.11
N GLY A 135 0.63 5.81 13.92
CA GLY A 135 0.33 7.21 14.24
C GLY A 135 0.43 8.18 13.08
N LYS A 136 0.53 7.71 11.85
CA LYS A 136 0.61 8.56 10.66
C LYS A 136 -0.59 8.36 9.75
N LEU A 137 -1.20 9.47 9.36
CA LEU A 137 -2.37 9.51 8.49
C LEU A 137 -2.08 10.38 7.28
N TYR A 138 -2.37 9.89 6.09
CA TYR A 138 -2.36 10.66 4.86
C TYR A 138 -3.77 10.75 4.28
N ILE A 139 -4.16 11.95 3.86
CA ILE A 139 -5.40 12.22 3.14
C ILE A 139 -5.03 13.00 1.88
N GLY A 140 -5.24 12.43 0.69
CA GLY A 140 -4.82 13.13 -0.53
C GLY A 140 -4.85 12.29 -1.78
N GLN A 141 -4.08 12.73 -2.75
CA GLN A 141 -4.00 12.13 -4.09
C GLN A 141 -2.94 11.04 -4.15
N TRP A 142 -3.24 10.00 -4.93
CA TRP A 142 -2.43 8.82 -5.15
C TRP A 142 -2.23 8.55 -6.63
N SER A 143 -1.06 8.07 -7.00
CA SER A 143 -0.76 7.56 -8.34
C SER A 143 0.33 6.49 -8.25
N GLY A 144 0.06 5.30 -8.78
CA GLY A 144 1.01 4.18 -8.76
C GLY A 144 1.46 3.78 -7.36
N ASP A 145 0.49 3.64 -6.41
CA ASP A 145 0.73 3.35 -4.99
C ASP A 145 1.51 4.41 -4.19
N LYS A 146 1.81 5.55 -4.79
CA LYS A 146 2.55 6.65 -4.17
C LYS A 146 1.66 7.85 -3.93
N ARG A 147 1.93 8.59 -2.85
CA ARG A 147 1.35 9.92 -2.64
C ARG A 147 1.86 10.83 -3.74
N ASN A 148 0.95 11.37 -4.54
CA ASN A 148 1.29 12.17 -5.70
C ASN A 148 0.17 13.18 -5.98
N GLY A 149 0.48 14.47 -6.04
CA GLY A 149 -0.48 15.56 -6.09
C GLY A 149 -0.71 16.19 -4.72
N HIS A 150 -1.86 16.83 -4.50
CA HIS A 150 -2.13 17.57 -3.27
C HIS A 150 -2.63 16.63 -2.16
N GLY A 151 -2.17 16.87 -0.91
CA GLY A 151 -2.60 16.11 0.25
C GLY A 151 -2.12 16.68 1.58
N SER A 152 -2.64 16.08 2.65
CA SER A 152 -2.30 16.39 4.04
C SER A 152 -1.74 15.14 4.72
N TYR A 153 -0.64 15.30 5.45
CA TYR A 153 0.01 14.23 6.21
C TYR A 153 0.10 14.62 7.67
N PHE A 154 -0.51 13.82 8.54
CA PHE A 154 -0.65 14.06 9.97
C PHE A 154 0.20 13.09 10.76
N PHE A 155 0.77 13.55 11.89
CA PHE A 155 1.68 12.78 12.74
C PHE A 155 1.15 12.66 14.16
N GLY A 156 1.60 11.62 14.86
CA GLY A 156 1.40 11.47 16.30
C GLY A 156 -0.04 11.19 16.72
N LEU A 157 -0.88 10.68 15.81
CA LEU A 157 -2.24 10.26 16.16
C LEU A 157 -2.18 8.95 16.95
N PRO A 158 -2.84 8.85 18.12
CA PRO A 158 -2.83 7.62 18.91
C PRO A 158 -3.60 6.48 18.23
N ARG A 159 -4.60 6.83 17.43
CA ARG A 159 -5.42 5.94 16.59
C ARG A 159 -6.09 6.74 15.50
N TRP A 160 -6.67 6.06 14.54
CA TRP A 160 -7.53 6.66 13.53
C TRP A 160 -8.76 5.78 13.30
N GLU A 161 -9.92 6.43 13.32
CA GLU A 161 -11.18 5.87 12.88
C GLU A 161 -11.78 6.77 11.82
N GLU A 162 -12.38 6.16 10.80
CA GLU A 162 -12.99 6.90 9.70
C GLU A 162 -14.11 7.80 10.23
N ASN A 163 -14.07 9.09 9.84
CA ASN A 163 -15.03 10.13 10.26
C ASN A 163 -14.98 10.55 11.75
N GLU A 164 -14.00 10.12 12.54
CA GLU A 164 -13.84 10.59 13.92
C GLU A 164 -13.48 12.09 13.96
N HIS A 165 -12.56 12.51 13.06
CA HIS A 165 -12.11 13.90 12.96
C HIS A 165 -12.10 14.36 11.51
N SER A 166 -12.56 15.61 11.28
CA SER A 166 -12.42 16.23 9.96
C SER A 166 -10.96 16.55 9.66
N GLU A 167 -10.60 16.60 8.37
CA GLU A 167 -9.27 17.03 7.94
C GLU A 167 -8.92 18.42 8.47
N TYR A 168 -9.90 19.33 8.54
CA TYR A 168 -9.72 20.65 9.13
C TYR A 168 -9.35 20.56 10.61
N TRP A 169 -10.07 19.76 11.41
CA TRP A 169 -9.76 19.58 12.83
C TRP A 169 -8.35 19.00 13.01
N LEU A 170 -8.00 17.99 12.26
CA LEU A 170 -6.65 17.39 12.26
C LEU A 170 -5.58 18.45 11.96
N SER A 171 -5.82 19.29 10.95
CA SER A 171 -4.86 20.33 10.54
C SER A 171 -4.59 21.39 11.61
N GLN A 172 -5.53 21.61 12.54
CA GLN A 172 -5.40 22.58 13.62
C GLN A 172 -4.81 21.97 14.91
N ASN A 173 -4.99 20.67 15.13
CA ASN A 173 -4.74 20.02 16.42
C ASN A 173 -3.59 19.02 16.41
N THR A 174 -2.97 18.77 15.25
CA THR A 174 -1.86 17.79 15.13
C THR A 174 -0.66 18.41 14.43
N GLU A 175 0.50 17.79 14.60
CA GLU A 175 1.63 18.04 13.70
C GLU A 175 1.26 17.58 12.30
N ASN A 176 1.46 18.44 11.29
CA ASN A 176 1.05 18.08 9.94
C ASN A 176 1.84 18.82 8.84
N TYR A 177 1.81 18.24 7.66
CA TYR A 177 2.16 18.87 6.40
C TYR A 177 0.94 18.88 5.48
N THR A 178 0.66 20.02 4.86
CA THR A 178 -0.34 20.15 3.79
C THR A 178 0.30 20.81 2.59
N GLY A 179 0.24 20.18 1.43
CA GLY A 179 0.87 20.67 0.20
C GLY A 179 0.97 19.61 -0.88
N ASN A 180 1.88 19.81 -1.82
CA ASN A 180 2.09 18.90 -2.92
C ASN A 180 3.06 17.78 -2.57
N PHE A 181 2.78 16.60 -3.14
CA PHE A 181 3.60 15.39 -3.08
C PHE A 181 4.03 14.98 -4.47
N VAL A 182 5.25 14.51 -4.60
CA VAL A 182 5.74 13.81 -5.79
C VAL A 182 6.48 12.56 -5.31
N ASN A 183 5.98 11.39 -5.71
CA ASN A 183 6.57 10.09 -5.33
C ASN A 183 6.87 9.98 -3.83
N ASP A 184 5.86 10.24 -2.97
CA ASP A 184 5.93 10.21 -1.51
C ASP A 184 6.71 11.35 -0.83
N HIS A 185 7.33 12.25 -1.57
CA HIS A 185 8.08 13.38 -1.03
C HIS A 185 7.27 14.68 -1.08
N TYR A 186 7.42 15.54 -0.06
CA TYR A 186 6.92 16.91 -0.10
C TYR A 186 7.64 17.68 -1.21
N GLN A 187 6.87 18.37 -2.05
CA GLN A 187 7.39 19.05 -3.22
C GLN A 187 6.60 20.33 -3.51
N GLY A 188 7.29 21.39 -3.96
CA GLY A 188 6.64 22.66 -4.29
C GLY A 188 6.11 23.39 -3.06
N GLU A 189 5.06 24.18 -3.20
CA GLU A 189 4.47 24.97 -2.11
C GLU A 189 3.76 24.07 -1.11
N GLY A 190 3.91 24.39 0.19
CA GLY A 190 3.26 23.68 1.28
C GLY A 190 3.38 24.38 2.62
N THR A 191 2.58 23.91 3.56
CA THR A 191 2.58 24.37 4.94
C THR A 191 2.94 23.21 5.86
N TYR A 192 3.91 23.41 6.71
CA TYR A 192 4.24 22.48 7.81
C TYR A 192 3.90 23.15 9.14
N ARG A 193 3.11 22.46 9.98
CA ARG A 193 2.75 22.91 11.33
C ARG A 193 3.34 21.97 12.36
N TRP A 194 4.00 22.54 13.38
CA TRP A 194 4.54 21.80 14.53
C TRP A 194 3.52 21.71 15.66
N PRO A 195 3.71 20.77 16.61
CA PRO A 195 2.84 20.60 17.78
C PRO A 195 2.74 21.86 18.67
N ASN A 196 3.77 22.71 18.67
CA ASN A 196 3.80 23.96 19.44
C ASN A 196 3.04 25.11 18.75
N GLY A 197 2.36 24.86 17.64
CA GLY A 197 1.58 25.83 16.88
C GLY A 197 2.41 26.67 15.89
N GLN A 198 3.73 26.56 15.90
CA GLN A 198 4.57 27.18 14.87
C GLN A 198 4.22 26.58 13.50
N ARG A 199 4.39 27.39 12.46
CA ARG A 199 4.19 26.93 11.07
C ARG A 199 5.29 27.46 10.17
N TYR A 200 5.54 26.76 9.10
CA TYR A 200 6.35 27.18 7.98
C TYR A 200 5.49 27.12 6.72
N GLU A 201 5.40 28.21 6.01
CA GLU A 201 4.76 28.30 4.70
C GLU A 201 5.82 28.63 3.66
N GLY A 202 6.01 27.78 2.66
CA GLY A 202 7.04 27.97 1.65
C GLY A 202 7.27 26.74 0.81
N LYS A 203 8.39 26.75 0.08
CA LYS A 203 8.73 25.67 -0.81
C LYS A 203 9.38 24.49 -0.11
N PHE A 204 9.09 23.31 -0.64
CA PHE A 204 9.71 22.06 -0.27
C PHE A 204 10.35 21.41 -1.50
N PHE A 205 11.47 20.74 -1.30
CA PHE A 205 12.14 19.91 -2.28
C PHE A 205 12.62 18.63 -1.61
N ALA A 206 12.19 17.47 -2.13
CA ALA A 206 12.52 16.15 -1.58
C ALA A 206 12.29 16.07 -0.05
N SER A 207 11.13 16.54 0.42
CA SER A 207 10.70 16.60 1.82
C SER A 207 11.51 17.54 2.73
N LYS A 208 12.38 18.40 2.17
CA LYS A 208 13.11 19.41 2.90
C LYS A 208 12.59 20.80 2.56
N LYS A 209 12.57 21.70 3.54
CA LYS A 209 12.29 23.12 3.30
C LYS A 209 13.32 23.68 2.32
N HIS A 210 12.88 24.45 1.36
CA HIS A 210 13.72 25.01 0.31
C HIS A 210 13.38 26.46 0.03
N GLY A 211 14.42 27.34 0.03
CA GLY A 211 14.25 28.77 -0.18
C GLY A 211 13.60 29.51 1.00
N PRO A 212 13.20 30.78 0.77
CA PRO A 212 12.55 31.60 1.78
C PRO A 212 11.16 31.06 2.12
N GLY A 213 10.75 31.21 3.39
CA GLY A 213 9.44 30.90 3.89
C GLY A 213 9.13 31.74 5.12
N THR A 214 7.86 31.78 5.53
CA THR A 214 7.35 32.52 6.68
C THR A 214 6.82 31.59 7.75
#